data_ad8334bfe1cfb56080d1cda5f0fc321f
#
_entry.id   ad8334bfe1cfb56080d1cda5f0fc321f
#
_cell.length_a   1.000
_cell.length_b   1.000
_cell.length_c   1.000
_cell.angle_alpha   90.00
_cell.angle_beta   90.00
_cell.angle_gamma   90.00
#
_symmetry.space_group_name_H-M   'P 1'
#
loop_
_entity.id
_entity.type
_entity.pdbx_description
1 polymer ?
#
loop_
_entity_poly.entity_id
_entity_poly.type
_entity_poly.pdbx_seq_one_letter_code
_entity_poly.pdbx_strand_id
1 'polypeptide(L)'
;MPRASVNRIIECEKNQLIDLVLDIEKYPNFVPYCIHAKIHEKNNSGDFINIIADLTIGKGPFKDTYKSDVKYNKKNNSIYVTNIDGPLKYLDNKWTFEDHKEGTEIYFDVDFEIKNKFLNILMITSFQYGLDKIADAFQDRANKLFKNQ
;
A
#
# COMPACT_ATOMS: atom_id res chain seq x y z
N MET A 1 15.93 -3.48 -10.88
CA MET A 1 14.76 -3.86 -10.07
C MET A 1 14.11 -2.61 -9.51
N PRO A 2 12.84 -2.35 -9.82
CA PRO A 2 12.18 -1.16 -9.28
C PRO A 2 12.10 -1.21 -7.76
N ARG A 3 12.68 -0.23 -7.14
CA ARG A 3 12.61 -0.05 -5.70
C ARG A 3 12.48 1.43 -5.40
N ALA A 4 11.54 1.77 -4.55
CA ALA A 4 11.32 3.14 -4.14
C ALA A 4 10.84 3.19 -2.70
N SER A 5 11.07 4.31 -2.05
CA SER A 5 10.61 4.52 -0.68
C SER A 5 10.12 5.94 -0.51
N VAL A 6 9.21 6.11 0.44
CA VAL A 6 8.61 7.39 0.79
C VAL A 6 8.60 7.52 2.30
N ASN A 7 8.94 8.70 2.79
CA ASN A 7 8.83 9.07 4.19
C ASN A 7 7.96 10.32 4.28
N ARG A 8 6.90 10.24 5.06
CA ARG A 8 5.94 11.35 5.21
C ARG A 8 5.49 11.51 6.66
N ILE A 9 5.13 12.72 7.03
CA ILE A 9 4.44 13.00 8.29
C ILE A 9 3.01 13.39 7.94
N ILE A 10 2.04 12.62 8.46
CA ILE A 10 0.62 12.83 8.18
C ILE A 10 -0.07 13.24 9.49
N GLU A 11 -0.86 14.30 9.43
CA GLU A 11 -1.53 14.87 10.59
C GLU A 11 -2.76 14.06 11.01
N CYS A 12 -2.54 12.84 11.51
CA CYS A 12 -3.59 12.02 12.08
C CYS A 12 -2.97 11.04 13.08
N GLU A 13 -3.83 10.39 13.87
CA GLU A 13 -3.36 9.41 14.83
C GLU A 13 -2.88 8.15 14.13
N LYS A 14 -1.89 7.49 14.71
CA LYS A 14 -1.29 6.29 14.15
C LYS A 14 -2.33 5.21 13.85
N ASN A 15 -3.22 4.94 14.80
CA ASN A 15 -4.24 3.90 14.60
C ASN A 15 -5.22 4.25 13.48
N GLN A 16 -5.55 5.53 13.32
CA GLN A 16 -6.40 5.97 12.22
C GLN A 16 -5.73 5.70 10.87
N LEU A 17 -4.44 5.99 10.77
CA LEU A 17 -3.69 5.79 9.54
C LEU A 17 -3.50 4.30 9.23
N ILE A 18 -3.20 3.49 10.24
CA ILE A 18 -3.09 2.04 10.08
C ILE A 18 -4.42 1.46 9.59
N ASP A 19 -5.54 1.87 10.20
CA ASP A 19 -6.87 1.40 9.76
C ASP A 19 -7.14 1.79 8.32
N LEU A 20 -6.73 2.98 7.91
CA LEU A 20 -6.89 3.43 6.52
C LEU A 20 -6.10 2.55 5.55
N VAL A 21 -4.86 2.22 5.90
CA VAL A 21 -4.01 1.37 5.05
C VAL A 21 -4.54 -0.06 4.99
N LEU A 22 -5.14 -0.56 6.06
CA LEU A 22 -5.70 -1.91 6.09
C LEU A 22 -7.09 -2.00 5.46
N ASP A 23 -7.76 -0.87 5.21
CA ASP A 23 -9.09 -0.83 4.59
C ASP A 23 -8.97 -0.94 3.06
N ILE A 24 -8.48 -2.07 2.61
CA ILE A 24 -8.04 -2.30 1.23
C ILE A 24 -9.19 -2.15 0.23
N GLU A 25 -10.40 -2.57 0.59
CA GLU A 25 -11.54 -2.48 -0.33
C GLU A 25 -11.97 -1.05 -0.66
N LYS A 26 -11.48 -0.06 0.09
CA LYS A 26 -11.72 1.35 -0.20
C LYS A 26 -10.67 1.97 -1.14
N TYR A 27 -9.59 1.26 -1.43
CA TYR A 27 -8.51 1.78 -2.28
C TYR A 27 -9.00 2.32 -3.63
N PRO A 28 -9.93 1.68 -4.33
CA PRO A 28 -10.39 2.23 -5.63
C PRO A 28 -11.00 3.63 -5.52
N ASN A 29 -11.42 4.05 -4.33
CA ASN A 29 -12.03 5.36 -4.13
C ASN A 29 -11.01 6.50 -4.11
N PHE A 30 -9.73 6.21 -3.85
CA PHE A 30 -8.74 7.29 -3.70
C PHE A 30 -7.33 6.94 -4.17
N VAL A 31 -6.95 5.67 -4.23
CA VAL A 31 -5.58 5.27 -4.62
C VAL A 31 -5.46 5.29 -6.15
N PRO A 32 -4.50 6.06 -6.71
CA PRO A 32 -4.32 6.09 -8.16
C PRO A 32 -3.95 4.72 -8.70
N TYR A 33 -4.45 4.41 -9.88
CA TYR A 33 -4.24 3.15 -10.60
C TYR A 33 -4.86 1.93 -9.96
N CYS A 34 -5.50 2.04 -8.80
CA CYS A 34 -6.24 0.94 -8.19
C CYS A 34 -7.69 1.00 -8.67
N ILE A 35 -8.09 0.01 -9.46
CA ILE A 35 -9.41 -0.02 -10.10
C ILE A 35 -10.40 -0.83 -9.28
N HIS A 36 -9.93 -1.92 -8.67
CA HIS A 36 -10.77 -2.82 -7.89
C HIS A 36 -9.92 -3.44 -6.78
N ALA A 37 -10.55 -3.72 -5.66
CA ALA A 37 -9.89 -4.39 -4.53
C ALA A 37 -10.91 -5.27 -3.80
N LYS A 38 -10.50 -6.49 -3.45
CA LYS A 38 -11.37 -7.42 -2.75
C LYS A 38 -10.60 -8.22 -1.72
N ILE A 39 -11.08 -8.20 -0.49
CA ILE A 39 -10.54 -9.03 0.59
C ILE A 39 -11.19 -10.41 0.52
N HIS A 40 -10.37 -11.46 0.43
CA HIS A 40 -10.84 -12.86 0.44
C HIS A 40 -10.84 -13.44 1.84
N GLU A 41 -9.82 -13.13 2.63
CA GLU A 41 -9.68 -13.65 3.99
C GLU A 41 -9.11 -12.57 4.89
N LYS A 42 -9.58 -12.53 6.12
CA LYS A 42 -9.04 -11.65 7.14
C LYS A 42 -9.01 -12.41 8.46
N ASN A 43 -7.83 -12.66 8.98
CA ASN A 43 -7.63 -13.40 10.23
C ASN A 43 -6.95 -12.50 11.24
N ASN A 44 -7.53 -12.43 12.43
CA ASN A 44 -6.98 -11.69 13.55
C ASN A 44 -6.48 -12.70 14.58
N SER A 45 -5.19 -12.71 14.84
CA SER A 45 -4.56 -13.67 15.73
C SER A 45 -3.62 -12.95 16.69
N GLY A 46 -4.12 -12.54 17.84
CA GLY A 46 -3.32 -11.84 18.85
C GLY A 46 -2.72 -10.55 18.34
N ASP A 47 -1.38 -10.55 18.19
CA ASP A 47 -0.65 -9.36 17.74
C ASP A 47 -0.61 -9.20 16.22
N PHE A 48 -1.21 -10.13 15.49
CA PHE A 48 -1.15 -10.12 14.02
C PHE A 48 -2.54 -10.06 13.40
N ILE A 49 -2.65 -9.29 12.31
CA ILE A 49 -3.79 -9.37 11.40
C ILE A 49 -3.23 -9.77 10.05
N ASN A 50 -3.80 -10.81 9.46
CA ASN A 50 -3.39 -11.31 8.13
C ASN A 50 -4.56 -11.16 7.18
N ILE A 51 -4.33 -10.48 6.05
CA ILE A 51 -5.34 -10.24 5.04
C ILE A 51 -4.86 -10.79 3.70
N ILE A 52 -5.71 -11.59 3.04
CA ILE A 52 -5.46 -12.02 1.67
C ILE A 52 -6.42 -11.24 0.79
N ALA A 53 -5.88 -10.49 -0.16
CA ALA A 53 -6.67 -9.59 -0.98
C ALA A 53 -6.20 -9.56 -2.42
N ASP A 54 -7.16 -9.35 -3.34
CA ASP A 54 -6.86 -9.07 -4.75
C ASP A 54 -6.87 -7.58 -4.97
N LEU A 55 -5.89 -7.09 -5.72
CA LEU A 55 -5.83 -5.72 -6.20
C LEU A 55 -5.74 -5.73 -7.72
N THR A 56 -6.68 -5.04 -8.35
CA THR A 56 -6.62 -4.81 -9.80
C THR A 56 -6.03 -3.44 -10.02
N ILE A 57 -4.89 -3.39 -10.68
CA ILE A 57 -4.16 -2.15 -10.93
C ILE A 57 -3.98 -1.95 -12.42
N GLY A 58 -3.86 -0.70 -12.83
CA GLY A 58 -3.58 -0.40 -14.22
C GLY A 58 -4.18 0.90 -14.69
N LYS A 59 -4.01 1.14 -15.98
CA LYS A 59 -4.48 2.35 -16.66
C LYS A 59 -4.85 2.00 -18.10
N GLY A 60 -6.06 2.38 -18.49
CA GLY A 60 -6.55 2.11 -19.84
C GLY A 60 -6.62 0.62 -20.13
N PRO A 61 -6.07 0.14 -21.26
CA PRO A 61 -6.12 -1.28 -21.59
C PRO A 61 -5.13 -2.13 -20.80
N PHE A 62 -4.23 -1.51 -20.03
CA PHE A 62 -3.18 -2.21 -19.29
C PHE A 62 -3.63 -2.42 -17.84
N LYS A 63 -4.42 -3.46 -17.61
CA LYS A 63 -4.95 -3.82 -16.29
C LYS A 63 -4.54 -5.23 -15.94
N ASP A 64 -4.23 -5.44 -14.67
CA ASP A 64 -3.96 -6.78 -14.18
C ASP A 64 -4.31 -6.89 -12.71
N THR A 65 -4.57 -8.11 -12.26
CA THR A 65 -4.95 -8.39 -10.88
C THR A 65 -3.88 -9.26 -10.23
N TYR A 66 -3.47 -8.87 -9.03
CA TYR A 66 -2.56 -9.69 -8.25
C TYR A 66 -3.15 -9.95 -6.87
N LYS A 67 -2.82 -11.12 -6.32
CA LYS A 67 -3.22 -11.51 -4.98
C LYS A 67 -2.08 -11.20 -4.00
N SER A 68 -2.40 -10.51 -2.94
CA SER A 68 -1.41 -10.10 -1.94
C SER A 68 -1.70 -10.73 -0.58
N ASP A 69 -0.62 -10.92 0.17
CA ASP A 69 -0.64 -11.36 1.55
C ASP A 69 -0.19 -10.17 2.40
N VAL A 70 -1.11 -9.62 3.20
CA VAL A 70 -0.88 -8.44 4.01
C VAL A 70 -0.80 -8.86 5.47
N LYS A 71 0.32 -8.55 6.11
CA LYS A 71 0.53 -8.89 7.53
C LYS A 71 0.78 -7.65 8.34
N TYR A 72 -0.12 -7.36 9.26
CA TYR A 72 0.03 -6.27 10.21
C TYR A 72 0.51 -6.83 11.54
N ASN A 73 1.62 -6.28 12.04
CA ASN A 73 2.19 -6.62 13.33
C ASN A 73 1.94 -5.47 14.30
N LYS A 74 1.04 -5.70 15.28
CA LYS A 74 0.64 -4.67 16.24
C LYS A 74 1.77 -4.26 17.18
N LYS A 75 2.72 -5.15 17.45
CA LYS A 75 3.82 -4.87 18.38
C LYS A 75 4.78 -3.83 17.87
N ASN A 76 5.11 -3.87 16.57
CA ASN A 76 6.07 -2.93 15.99
C ASN A 76 5.44 -1.95 15.01
N ASN A 77 4.11 -1.93 14.92
CA ASN A 77 3.37 -1.02 14.04
C ASN A 77 3.87 -1.09 12.60
N SER A 78 3.98 -2.30 12.08
CA SER A 78 4.44 -2.51 10.70
C SER A 78 3.42 -3.32 9.90
N ILE A 79 3.35 -3.02 8.61
CA ILE A 79 2.56 -3.80 7.65
C ILE A 79 3.54 -4.29 6.59
N TYR A 80 3.52 -5.60 6.33
CA TYR A 80 4.37 -6.23 5.34
C TYR A 80 3.50 -6.91 4.30
N VAL A 81 3.72 -6.57 3.03
CA VAL A 81 2.90 -7.08 1.92
C VAL A 81 3.79 -7.84 0.95
N THR A 82 3.39 -9.07 0.63
CA THR A 82 4.04 -9.88 -0.39
C THR A 82 2.99 -10.33 -1.40
N ASN A 83 3.42 -10.71 -2.61
CA ASN A 83 2.50 -11.24 -3.61
C ASN A 83 2.35 -12.76 -3.43
N ILE A 84 1.15 -13.26 -3.70
CA ILE A 84 0.88 -14.70 -3.73
C ILE A 84 0.79 -15.15 -5.18
N ASP A 85 0.09 -14.39 -6.02
CA ASP A 85 -0.18 -14.79 -7.40
C ASP A 85 -0.43 -13.54 -8.25
N GLY A 86 -0.17 -13.64 -9.56
CA GLY A 86 -0.43 -12.58 -10.51
C GLY A 86 0.78 -12.23 -11.36
N PRO A 87 0.80 -11.00 -11.93
CA PRO A 87 1.83 -10.58 -12.89
C PRO A 87 3.18 -10.24 -12.28
N LEU A 88 3.29 -10.23 -10.96
CA LEU A 88 4.52 -9.89 -10.28
C LEU A 88 5.37 -11.12 -10.02
N LYS A 89 6.65 -11.05 -10.36
CA LYS A 89 7.61 -12.09 -10.04
C LYS A 89 7.86 -12.12 -8.54
N TYR A 90 7.97 -10.94 -7.93
CA TYR A 90 7.98 -10.79 -6.48
C TYR A 90 7.48 -9.39 -6.11
N LEU A 91 7.07 -9.25 -4.86
CA LEU A 91 6.70 -7.97 -4.26
C LEU A 91 7.10 -8.00 -2.80
N ASP A 92 7.89 -7.02 -2.38
CA ASP A 92 8.20 -6.75 -0.98
C ASP A 92 7.81 -5.31 -0.70
N ASN A 93 6.77 -5.14 0.11
CA ASN A 93 6.27 -3.83 0.48
C ASN A 93 6.20 -3.74 1.99
N LYS A 94 6.82 -2.73 2.57
CA LYS A 94 6.81 -2.55 4.01
C LYS A 94 6.39 -1.15 4.38
N TRP A 95 5.45 -1.08 5.34
CA TRP A 95 5.03 0.16 5.97
C TRP A 95 5.45 0.12 7.42
N THR A 96 5.99 1.22 7.94
CA THR A 96 6.19 1.40 9.38
C THR A 96 5.59 2.72 9.80
N PHE A 97 5.04 2.75 11.01
CA PHE A 97 4.30 3.89 11.54
C PHE A 97 4.88 4.25 12.90
N GLU A 98 5.26 5.51 13.07
CA GLU A 98 5.80 6.00 14.34
C GLU A 98 5.06 7.26 14.76
N ASP A 99 4.85 7.40 16.07
CA ASP A 99 4.25 8.62 16.61
C ASP A 99 5.20 9.80 16.37
N HIS A 100 4.64 10.91 15.98
CA HIS A 100 5.36 12.16 15.74
C HIS A 100 4.60 13.30 16.40
N LYS A 101 5.31 14.34 16.81
CA LYS A 101 4.67 15.50 17.46
C LYS A 101 3.61 16.17 16.58
N GLU A 102 3.69 16.00 15.27
CA GLU A 102 2.75 16.59 14.30
C GLU A 102 1.78 15.54 13.74
N GLY A 103 1.74 14.33 14.29
CA GLY A 103 0.84 13.28 13.83
C GLY A 103 1.50 11.92 13.82
N THR A 104 1.65 11.34 12.64
CA THR A 104 2.28 10.02 12.46
C THR A 104 3.30 10.11 11.34
N GLU A 105 4.48 9.59 11.59
CA GLU A 105 5.51 9.46 10.56
C GLU A 105 5.41 8.07 9.94
N ILE A 106 5.30 8.02 8.60
CA ILE A 106 5.27 6.76 7.86
C ILE A 106 6.56 6.60 7.06
N TYR A 107 7.00 5.34 6.98
CA TYR A 107 8.01 4.89 6.06
C TYR A 107 7.38 3.81 5.19
N PHE A 108 7.42 4.00 3.89
CA PHE A 108 6.76 3.13 2.93
C PHE A 108 7.80 2.75 1.88
N ASP A 109 8.17 1.47 1.84
CA ASP A 109 9.21 0.95 0.96
C ASP A 109 8.62 -0.16 0.10
N VAL A 110 8.89 -0.10 -1.21
CA VAL A 110 8.37 -1.07 -2.17
C VAL A 110 9.50 -1.54 -3.07
N ASP A 111 9.66 -2.85 -3.18
CA ASP A 111 10.59 -3.49 -4.11
C ASP A 111 9.80 -4.57 -4.85
N PHE A 112 9.82 -4.55 -6.18
CA PHE A 112 9.06 -5.52 -6.96
C PHE A 112 9.70 -5.78 -8.32
N GLU A 113 9.25 -6.86 -8.97
CA GLU A 113 9.61 -7.15 -10.35
C GLU A 113 8.38 -7.71 -11.07
N ILE A 114 8.12 -7.19 -12.26
CA ILE A 114 7.01 -7.65 -13.10
C ILE A 114 7.53 -8.78 -13.99
N LYS A 115 6.73 -9.85 -14.15
CA LYS A 115 7.11 -11.00 -14.98
C LYS A 115 7.36 -10.62 -16.43
N ASN A 116 6.56 -9.70 -16.97
CA ASN A 116 6.76 -9.19 -18.33
C ASN A 116 7.94 -8.23 -18.33
N LYS A 117 9.02 -8.59 -19.02
CA LYS A 117 10.27 -7.83 -19.03
C LYS A 117 10.11 -6.42 -19.61
N PHE A 118 9.30 -6.28 -20.65
CA PHE A 118 9.06 -4.97 -21.27
C PHE A 118 8.36 -4.01 -20.32
N LEU A 119 7.30 -4.48 -19.65
CA LEU A 119 6.58 -3.67 -18.67
C LEU A 119 7.46 -3.32 -17.47
N ASN A 120 8.31 -4.24 -17.05
CA ASN A 120 9.23 -3.99 -15.95
C ASN A 120 10.19 -2.84 -16.28
N ILE A 121 10.72 -2.83 -17.47
CA ILE A 121 11.63 -1.76 -17.92
C ILE A 121 10.91 -0.41 -17.94
N LEU A 122 9.66 -0.39 -18.43
CA LEU A 122 8.86 0.84 -18.45
C LEU A 122 8.60 1.38 -17.04
N MET A 123 8.40 0.50 -16.08
CA MET A 123 8.10 0.91 -14.69
C MET A 123 9.33 1.49 -13.99
N ILE A 124 10.53 1.05 -14.32
CA ILE A 124 11.75 1.50 -13.64
C ILE A 124 11.89 3.02 -13.67
N THR A 125 11.59 3.65 -14.81
CA THR A 125 11.81 5.08 -14.99
C THR A 125 10.78 5.98 -14.32
N SER A 126 9.59 5.45 -14.01
CA SER A 126 8.48 6.25 -13.45
C SER A 126 8.02 5.78 -12.09
N PHE A 127 8.68 4.79 -11.50
CA PHE A 127 8.17 4.15 -10.30
C PHE A 127 8.15 5.08 -9.08
N GLN A 128 9.23 5.83 -8.86
CA GLN A 128 9.27 6.76 -7.72
C GLN A 128 8.17 7.82 -7.82
N TYR A 129 7.94 8.34 -9.02
CA TYR A 129 6.86 9.30 -9.24
C TYR A 129 5.48 8.69 -8.92
N GLY A 130 5.24 7.46 -9.38
CA GLY A 130 4.00 6.76 -9.10
C GLY A 130 3.81 6.51 -7.60
N LEU A 131 4.87 6.13 -6.90
CA LEU A 131 4.82 5.89 -5.47
C LEU A 131 4.55 7.17 -4.69
N ASP A 132 5.16 8.30 -5.10
CA ASP A 132 4.87 9.60 -4.49
C ASP A 132 3.41 9.98 -4.67
N LYS A 133 2.82 9.69 -5.82
CA LYS A 133 1.39 9.93 -6.07
C LYS A 133 0.50 9.08 -5.15
N ILE A 134 0.89 7.84 -4.91
CA ILE A 134 0.15 6.97 -3.99
C ILE A 134 0.24 7.53 -2.56
N ALA A 135 1.44 7.95 -2.14
CA ALA A 135 1.62 8.55 -0.82
C ALA A 135 0.80 9.83 -0.66
N ASP A 136 0.77 10.68 -1.69
CA ASP A 136 -0.07 11.89 -1.70
C ASP A 136 -1.54 11.53 -1.51
N ALA A 137 -2.00 10.47 -2.18
CA ALA A 137 -3.40 10.03 -2.10
C ALA A 137 -3.76 9.59 -0.68
N PHE A 138 -2.89 8.82 -0.02
CA PHE A 138 -3.11 8.42 1.37
C PHE A 138 -3.11 9.62 2.31
N GLN A 139 -2.20 10.56 2.12
CA GLN A 139 -2.13 11.77 2.93
C GLN A 139 -3.40 12.62 2.75
N ASP A 140 -3.83 12.85 1.52
CA ASP A 140 -5.04 13.62 1.22
C ASP A 140 -6.28 12.94 1.79
N ARG A 141 -6.36 11.61 1.68
CA ARG A 141 -7.48 10.84 2.22
C ARG A 141 -7.52 10.94 3.74
N ALA A 142 -6.37 10.81 4.41
CA ALA A 142 -6.28 10.94 5.86
C ALA A 142 -6.71 12.34 6.32
N ASN A 143 -6.25 13.38 5.62
CA ASN A 143 -6.65 14.74 5.93
C ASN A 143 -8.16 14.93 5.79
N LYS A 144 -8.75 14.38 4.73
CA LYS A 144 -10.19 14.47 4.48
C LYS A 144 -11.00 13.77 5.56
N LEU A 145 -10.56 12.58 6.00
CA LEU A 145 -11.32 11.78 6.95
C LEU A 145 -11.11 12.18 8.41
N PHE A 146 -9.91 12.65 8.78
CA PHE A 146 -9.53 12.77 10.17
C PHE A 146 -9.16 14.18 10.64
N LYS A 147 -8.67 15.04 9.75
CA LYS A 147 -8.16 16.34 10.15
C LYS A 147 -9.21 17.31 10.67
N ASN A 148 -10.46 17.16 10.24
CA ASN A 148 -11.55 18.07 10.60
C ASN A 148 -12.49 17.49 11.67
N GLN A 149 -12.01 16.50 12.41
CA GLN A 149 -12.79 15.91 13.51
C GLN A 149 -12.51 16.61 14.83
#